data_6ac530c5d52fc5228abbdb430afade3a
#
_entry.id   6ac530c5d52fc5228abbdb430afade3a
#
_cell.length_a   1.000
_cell.length_b   1.000
_cell.length_c   1.000
_cell.angle_alpha   90.00
_cell.angle_beta   90.00
_cell.angle_gamma   90.00
#
_symmetry.space_group_name_H-M   'P 1'
#
loop_
_entity.id
_entity.type
_entity.pdbx_description
1 polymer ?
#
loop_
_entity_poly.entity_id
_entity_poly.type
_entity_poly.pdbx_seq_one_letter_code
_entity_poly.pdbx_strand_id
1 'polypeptide(L)'
;ATFSTPLTVPDDGDACNAASVETPFQSLVNQTQVLFNGLLNLKVRPSLRSVNGTDIVIGAVPMIVGTEGATWKALAYAGSTYTPAGLANSTWYYLYARIATGSIAISHSTTSPDSYLRTMNGNTDYVFLGSFRTDGSGVIYPFFSRDGETMYAASVAILAFSSAPPTVATDVSLAGGVPPYSQKAYLNLIGHPDTGVAEGMNVKTKGVTAAGISPVALSFTVNDKNDSGANLTWIQTDTSQTIQYYFDVGGGASRFALHVRGYSE
;
A
#
# COMPACT_ATOMS: atom_id res chain seq x y z
N ALA A 1 27.75 4.26 12.15
CA ALA A 1 29.06 3.67 12.45
C ALA A 1 29.85 3.59 11.16
N THR A 2 30.93 4.36 11.06
CA THR A 2 31.86 4.29 9.94
C THR A 2 32.84 3.19 10.26
N PHE A 3 32.77 2.05 9.61
CA PHE A 3 33.80 1.03 9.68
C PHE A 3 34.97 1.47 8.79
N SER A 4 35.88 2.23 9.33
CA SER A 4 37.18 2.47 8.75
C SER A 4 38.25 1.96 9.71
N THR A 5 38.41 0.65 9.77
CA THR A 5 39.65 0.06 10.26
C THR A 5 40.43 -0.39 9.05
N PRO A 6 41.66 0.10 8.84
CA PRO A 6 42.52 -0.52 7.85
C PRO A 6 42.76 -1.97 8.27
N LEU A 7 42.45 -2.91 7.37
CA LEU A 7 42.84 -4.30 7.56
C LEU A 7 44.38 -4.33 7.51
N THR A 8 45.02 -4.51 8.64
CA THR A 8 46.47 -4.79 8.67
C THR A 8 46.61 -6.26 8.28
N VAL A 9 47.09 -6.51 7.09
CA VAL A 9 47.43 -7.87 6.64
C VAL A 9 48.67 -8.27 7.44
N PRO A 10 48.70 -9.44 8.08
CA PRO A 10 49.93 -9.93 8.72
C PRO A 10 51.06 -10.04 7.69
N ASP A 11 52.18 -9.43 8.00
CA ASP A 11 53.38 -9.52 7.18
C ASP A 11 54.09 -10.83 7.59
N ASP A 12 53.79 -11.91 6.88
CA ASP A 12 54.42 -13.24 7.10
C ASP A 12 55.55 -13.51 6.09
N GLY A 13 55.92 -12.47 5.31
CA GLY A 13 57.01 -12.57 4.34
C GLY A 13 56.67 -13.33 3.05
N ASP A 14 55.48 -13.87 2.93
CA ASP A 14 54.96 -14.40 1.67
C ASP A 14 54.45 -13.29 0.76
N ALA A 15 54.83 -13.33 -0.49
CA ALA A 15 54.33 -12.37 -1.49
C ALA A 15 52.83 -12.57 -1.67
N CYS A 16 52.03 -11.83 -0.88
CA CYS A 16 50.58 -11.73 -1.09
C CYS A 16 50.34 -11.18 -2.49
N ASN A 17 49.95 -12.02 -3.42
CA ASN A 17 49.47 -11.50 -4.69
C ASN A 17 48.10 -10.84 -4.49
N ALA A 18 47.78 -9.81 -5.25
CA ALA A 18 46.54 -9.07 -5.15
C ALA A 18 45.27 -9.97 -5.11
N ALA A 19 45.32 -11.10 -5.79
CA ALA A 19 44.24 -12.08 -5.87
C ALA A 19 43.97 -12.80 -4.53
N SER A 20 44.98 -13.02 -3.69
CA SER A 20 44.81 -13.71 -2.40
C SER A 20 44.14 -12.85 -1.33
N VAL A 21 44.17 -11.52 -1.51
CA VAL A 21 43.53 -10.54 -0.61
C VAL A 21 42.20 -10.07 -1.17
N GLU A 22 42.09 -9.91 -2.47
CA GLU A 22 40.87 -9.43 -3.14
C GLU A 22 39.67 -10.36 -2.95
N THR A 23 39.87 -11.68 -3.03
CA THR A 23 38.76 -12.65 -2.94
C THR A 23 38.08 -12.67 -1.58
N PRO A 24 38.79 -12.75 -0.42
CA PRO A 24 38.18 -12.65 0.90
C PRO A 24 37.53 -11.29 1.15
N PHE A 25 38.17 -10.21 0.71
CA PHE A 25 37.64 -8.85 0.87
C PHE A 25 36.35 -8.66 0.07
N GLN A 26 36.31 -9.11 -1.18
CA GLN A 26 35.13 -9.08 -2.05
C GLN A 26 34.00 -9.95 -1.47
N SER A 27 34.33 -11.11 -0.89
CA SER A 27 33.35 -11.96 -0.19
C SER A 27 32.73 -11.26 1.00
N LEU A 28 33.53 -10.56 1.82
CA LEU A 28 33.03 -9.77 2.96
C LEU A 28 32.13 -8.61 2.48
N VAL A 29 32.52 -7.90 1.44
CA VAL A 29 31.72 -6.84 0.82
C VAL A 29 30.39 -7.41 0.34
N ASN A 30 30.40 -8.54 -0.36
CA ASN A 30 29.20 -9.18 -0.87
C ASN A 30 28.28 -9.67 0.27
N GLN A 31 28.82 -10.27 1.33
CA GLN A 31 28.05 -10.68 2.51
C GLN A 31 27.44 -9.49 3.23
N THR A 32 28.19 -8.39 3.38
CA THR A 32 27.68 -7.16 3.98
C THR A 32 26.57 -6.57 3.12
N GLN A 33 26.71 -6.61 1.80
CA GLN A 33 25.66 -6.16 0.86
C GLN A 33 24.39 -7.02 0.96
N VAL A 34 24.54 -8.35 1.09
CA VAL A 34 23.39 -9.27 1.27
C VAL A 34 22.69 -9.03 2.60
N LEU A 35 23.43 -8.86 3.69
CA LEU A 35 22.87 -8.51 5.01
C LEU A 35 22.18 -7.16 4.98
N PHE A 36 22.78 -6.17 4.33
CA PHE A 36 22.21 -4.84 4.17
C PHE A 36 20.94 -4.85 3.33
N ASN A 37 20.95 -5.58 2.20
CA ASN A 37 19.76 -5.78 1.38
C ASN A 37 18.67 -6.57 2.13
N GLY A 38 19.05 -7.51 2.99
CA GLY A 38 18.14 -8.21 3.89
C GLY A 38 17.48 -7.26 4.90
N LEU A 39 18.25 -6.36 5.50
CA LEU A 39 17.74 -5.32 6.41
C LEU A 39 16.83 -4.32 5.67
N LEU A 40 17.16 -3.95 4.43
CA LEU A 40 16.32 -3.10 3.59
C LEU A 40 15.00 -3.77 3.20
N ASN A 41 14.96 -5.10 3.15
CA ASN A 41 13.75 -5.87 2.89
C ASN A 41 12.87 -6.05 4.13
N LEU A 42 13.37 -5.75 5.33
CA LEU A 42 12.54 -5.58 6.51
C LEU A 42 11.75 -4.27 6.31
N LYS A 43 10.54 -4.42 5.78
CA LYS A 43 9.58 -3.29 5.63
C LYS A 43 9.09 -2.87 7.02
N VAL A 44 9.97 -2.26 7.82
CA VAL A 44 9.56 -1.64 9.08
C VAL A 44 8.94 -0.30 8.75
N ARG A 45 7.64 -0.31 8.48
CA ARG A 45 6.88 0.92 8.27
C ARG A 45 6.33 1.43 9.60
N PRO A 46 6.37 2.74 9.84
CA PRO A 46 5.65 3.31 10.98
C PRO A 46 4.14 3.11 10.81
N SER A 47 3.43 3.04 11.91
CA SER A 47 1.98 3.22 11.85
C SER A 47 1.67 4.66 11.44
N LEU A 48 0.68 4.83 10.59
CA LEU A 48 0.19 6.14 10.16
C LEU A 48 -1.28 6.29 10.57
N ARG A 49 -1.66 7.48 11.01
CA ARG A 49 -3.05 7.76 11.38
C ARG A 49 -3.41 9.21 11.09
N SER A 50 -4.54 9.43 10.43
CA SER A 50 -5.20 10.73 10.37
C SER A 50 -6.63 10.60 10.87
N VAL A 51 -7.02 11.46 11.80
CA VAL A 51 -8.39 11.48 12.39
C VAL A 51 -9.12 12.79 12.16
N ASN A 52 -8.37 13.88 11.95
CA ASN A 52 -8.91 15.25 11.81
C ASN A 52 -8.91 15.75 10.37
N GLY A 53 -8.41 14.97 9.42
CA GLY A 53 -8.35 15.34 8.00
C GLY A 53 -7.24 16.34 7.63
N THR A 54 -6.44 16.81 8.59
CA THR A 54 -5.36 17.78 8.37
C THR A 54 -3.99 17.24 8.73
N ASP A 55 -3.91 16.42 9.77
CA ASP A 55 -2.65 15.94 10.33
C ASP A 55 -2.50 14.43 10.13
N ILE A 56 -1.26 14.00 9.99
CA ILE A 56 -0.86 12.60 9.97
C ILE A 56 0.07 12.34 11.17
N VAL A 57 -0.38 11.54 12.11
CA VAL A 57 0.45 11.05 13.20
C VAL A 57 1.26 9.86 12.68
N ILE A 58 2.56 9.94 12.79
CA ILE A 58 3.52 8.92 12.36
C ILE A 58 4.09 8.26 13.60
N GLY A 59 3.90 6.96 13.74
CA GLY A 59 4.40 6.20 14.88
C GLY A 59 5.93 6.10 14.91
N ALA A 60 6.46 5.83 16.09
CA ALA A 60 7.87 5.55 16.25
C ALA A 60 8.27 4.23 15.59
N VAL A 61 9.46 4.18 15.02
CA VAL A 61 10.09 2.95 14.52
C VAL A 61 11.55 2.89 14.97
N PRO A 62 12.07 1.68 15.26
CA PRO A 62 13.44 1.52 15.74
C PRO A 62 14.47 1.96 14.69
N MET A 63 14.12 1.88 13.40
CA MET A 63 15.06 2.16 12.34
C MET A 63 14.36 2.56 11.04
N ILE A 64 14.79 3.70 10.46
CA ILE A 64 14.57 4.04 9.06
C ILE A 64 15.92 3.96 8.36
N VAL A 65 15.99 3.19 7.28
CA VAL A 65 17.21 3.01 6.49
C VAL A 65 17.03 3.73 5.15
N GLY A 66 17.92 4.64 4.86
CA GLY A 66 17.90 5.42 3.62
C GLY A 66 19.29 5.91 3.24
N THR A 67 19.38 6.70 2.19
CA THR A 67 20.64 7.34 1.78
C THR A 67 20.67 8.81 2.18
N GLU A 68 21.85 9.29 2.48
CA GLU A 68 22.17 10.72 2.54
C GLU A 68 23.28 10.96 1.52
N GLY A 69 22.90 11.46 0.34
CA GLY A 69 23.74 11.40 -0.83
C GLY A 69 24.06 9.95 -1.22
N ALA A 70 25.34 9.62 -1.38
CA ALA A 70 25.79 8.26 -1.71
C ALA A 70 25.99 7.34 -0.48
N THR A 71 25.74 7.83 0.73
CA THR A 71 26.04 7.08 1.97
C THR A 71 24.76 6.53 2.59
N TRP A 72 24.73 5.22 2.84
CA TRP A 72 23.66 4.58 3.57
C TRP A 72 23.70 4.92 5.06
N LYS A 73 22.55 5.23 5.61
CA LYS A 73 22.37 5.53 7.04
C LYS A 73 21.14 4.82 7.58
N ALA A 74 21.19 4.54 8.87
CA ALA A 74 20.07 3.98 9.62
C ALA A 74 19.86 4.84 10.88
N LEU A 75 18.66 5.37 11.06
CA LEU A 75 18.32 6.24 12.18
C LEU A 75 17.03 5.75 12.84
N ALA A 76 17.00 5.78 14.19
CA ALA A 76 15.77 5.63 14.94
C ALA A 76 14.85 6.83 14.70
N TYR A 77 13.56 6.58 14.58
CA TYR A 77 12.55 7.62 14.46
C TYR A 77 11.58 7.57 15.64
N ALA A 78 11.54 8.63 16.42
CA ALA A 78 10.73 8.71 17.63
C ALA A 78 9.23 8.91 17.37
N GLY A 79 8.84 9.08 16.11
CA GLY A 79 7.49 9.47 15.75
C GLY A 79 7.29 10.98 15.74
N SER A 80 6.30 11.45 15.00
CA SER A 80 5.89 12.86 14.98
C SER A 80 4.49 13.04 14.45
N THR A 81 3.99 14.25 14.56
CA THR A 81 2.81 14.70 13.81
C THR A 81 3.30 15.51 12.62
N TYR A 82 2.80 15.19 11.43
CA TYR A 82 3.09 15.88 10.19
C TYR A 82 1.82 16.54 9.66
N THR A 83 1.88 17.84 9.38
CA THR A 83 0.78 18.61 8.79
C THR A 83 1.13 18.92 7.33
N PRO A 84 0.61 18.16 6.35
CA PRO A 84 0.87 18.44 4.95
C PRO A 84 0.21 19.76 4.53
N ALA A 85 0.87 20.49 3.63
CA ALA A 85 0.38 21.74 3.07
C ALA A 85 0.26 21.64 1.54
N GLY A 86 -0.62 22.45 0.94
CA GLY A 86 -0.77 22.52 -0.52
C GLY A 86 -1.44 21.29 -1.14
N LEU A 87 -2.30 20.62 -0.40
CA LEU A 87 -3.01 19.44 -0.87
C LEU A 87 -4.07 19.81 -1.93
N ALA A 88 -4.02 19.12 -3.07
CA ALA A 88 -5.04 19.20 -4.11
C ALA A 88 -6.24 18.27 -3.80
N ASN A 89 -7.37 18.54 -4.42
CA ASN A 89 -8.59 17.75 -4.28
C ASN A 89 -8.45 16.37 -4.92
N SER A 90 -9.07 15.36 -4.33
CA SER A 90 -9.19 14.00 -4.87
C SER A 90 -7.88 13.38 -5.32
N THR A 91 -6.78 13.69 -4.63
CA THR A 91 -5.41 13.36 -5.04
C THR A 91 -4.76 12.36 -4.10
N TRP A 92 -4.03 11.39 -4.68
CA TRP A 92 -3.15 10.50 -3.95
C TRP A 92 -1.83 11.18 -3.64
N TYR A 93 -1.41 11.05 -2.39
CA TYR A 93 -0.11 11.48 -1.89
C TYR A 93 0.63 10.32 -1.24
N TYR A 94 1.94 10.37 -1.34
CA TYR A 94 2.86 9.40 -0.79
C TYR A 94 3.75 10.09 0.24
N LEU A 95 3.79 9.52 1.44
CA LEU A 95 4.56 10.04 2.55
C LEU A 95 5.96 9.44 2.52
N TYR A 96 6.95 10.29 2.67
CA TYR A 96 8.35 9.94 2.63
C TYR A 96 9.12 10.47 3.82
N ALA A 97 10.11 9.67 4.26
CA ALA A 97 11.16 10.12 5.17
C ALA A 97 12.44 10.34 4.37
N ARG A 98 13.13 11.44 4.61
CA ARG A 98 14.46 11.71 4.09
C ARG A 98 15.44 11.84 5.24
N ILE A 99 16.59 11.15 5.15
CA ILE A 99 17.69 11.33 6.08
C ILE A 99 18.53 12.50 5.58
N ALA A 100 18.62 13.57 6.36
CA ALA A 100 19.39 14.75 6.02
C ALA A 100 20.10 15.29 7.27
N THR A 101 21.39 15.53 7.19
CA THR A 101 22.24 16.07 8.29
C THR A 101 22.07 15.31 9.61
N GLY A 102 21.94 13.97 9.53
CA GLY A 102 21.79 13.11 10.72
C GLY A 102 20.41 13.14 11.38
N SER A 103 19.42 13.73 10.74
CA SER A 103 18.02 13.79 11.18
C SER A 103 17.07 13.23 10.12
N ILE A 104 15.83 12.95 10.53
CA ILE A 104 14.76 12.48 9.63
C ILE A 104 13.80 13.63 9.39
N ALA A 105 13.67 14.03 8.13
CA ALA A 105 12.66 14.98 7.66
C ALA A 105 11.51 14.22 6.98
N ILE A 106 10.27 14.61 7.28
CA ILE A 106 9.08 14.05 6.66
C ILE A 106 8.58 15.00 5.57
N SER A 107 8.19 14.42 4.45
CA SER A 107 7.60 15.15 3.32
C SER A 107 6.54 14.31 2.62
N HIS A 108 5.75 14.92 1.76
CA HIS A 108 4.82 14.24 0.87
C HIS A 108 5.05 14.65 -0.58
N SER A 109 4.63 13.80 -1.50
CA SER A 109 4.72 14.02 -2.94
C SER A 109 3.58 13.30 -3.66
N THR A 110 3.25 13.74 -4.85
CA THR A 110 2.41 12.98 -5.80
C THR A 110 3.22 11.98 -6.62
N THR A 111 4.55 12.03 -6.55
CA THR A 111 5.43 11.02 -7.16
C THR A 111 5.29 9.71 -6.42
N SER A 112 4.86 8.67 -7.12
CA SER A 112 4.67 7.32 -6.56
C SER A 112 5.97 6.71 -6.06
N PRO A 113 5.89 5.75 -5.13
CA PRO A 113 7.06 4.96 -4.75
C PRO A 113 7.54 4.08 -5.93
N ASP A 114 8.74 3.53 -5.77
CA ASP A 114 9.29 2.52 -6.68
C ASP A 114 8.44 1.22 -6.65
N SER A 115 8.69 0.31 -7.59
CA SER A 115 7.94 -0.96 -7.70
C SER A 115 8.08 -1.87 -6.46
N TYR A 116 9.07 -1.62 -5.62
CA TYR A 116 9.30 -2.35 -4.36
C TYR A 116 8.71 -1.65 -3.14
N LEU A 117 8.07 -0.49 -3.31
CA LEU A 117 7.51 0.34 -2.25
C LEU A 117 8.53 0.70 -1.16
N ARG A 118 9.75 1.02 -1.54
CA ARG A 118 10.85 1.35 -0.63
C ARG A 118 11.24 2.81 -0.69
N THR A 119 11.39 3.33 -1.90
CA THR A 119 11.85 4.71 -2.12
C THR A 119 10.92 5.44 -3.09
N MET A 120 11.08 6.75 -3.18
CA MET A 120 10.41 7.54 -4.21
C MET A 120 10.93 7.11 -5.59
N ASN A 121 10.04 6.95 -6.55
CA ASN A 121 10.44 6.62 -7.91
C ASN A 121 11.40 7.69 -8.47
N GLY A 122 12.58 7.24 -8.92
CA GLY A 122 13.64 8.11 -9.41
C GLY A 122 14.47 8.84 -8.33
N ASN A 123 14.19 8.63 -7.03
CA ASN A 123 14.97 9.24 -5.95
C ASN A 123 15.08 8.35 -4.71
N THR A 124 16.25 7.75 -4.51
CA THR A 124 16.54 6.81 -3.44
C THR A 124 16.75 7.46 -2.07
N ASP A 125 16.90 8.79 -1.99
CA ASP A 125 17.05 9.51 -0.72
C ASP A 125 15.74 9.58 0.08
N TYR A 126 14.61 9.30 -0.57
CA TYR A 126 13.29 9.35 0.04
C TYR A 126 12.75 7.96 0.30
N VAL A 127 12.66 7.59 1.57
CA VAL A 127 12.13 6.30 2.02
C VAL A 127 10.61 6.37 2.12
N PHE A 128 9.92 5.46 1.45
CA PHE A 128 8.46 5.42 1.44
C PHE A 128 7.90 4.90 2.78
N LEU A 129 6.98 5.65 3.37
CA LEU A 129 6.33 5.33 4.64
C LEU A 129 4.91 4.80 4.47
N GLY A 130 4.17 5.28 3.48
CA GLY A 130 2.79 4.91 3.21
C GLY A 130 2.09 5.97 2.37
N SER A 131 0.85 5.72 2.00
CA SER A 131 0.04 6.63 1.20
C SER A 131 -1.17 7.18 1.94
N PHE A 132 -1.67 8.30 1.45
CA PHE A 132 -2.95 8.86 1.86
C PHE A 132 -3.62 9.56 0.68
N ARG A 133 -4.91 9.79 0.80
CA ARG A 133 -5.72 10.45 -0.23
C ARG A 133 -6.52 11.58 0.35
N THR A 134 -6.72 12.62 -0.46
CA THR A 134 -7.63 13.72 -0.16
C THR A 134 -9.01 13.48 -0.79
N ASP A 135 -10.03 14.04 -0.18
CA ASP A 135 -11.38 14.11 -0.71
C ASP A 135 -11.53 15.23 -1.78
N GLY A 136 -12.77 15.48 -2.22
CA GLY A 136 -13.09 16.54 -3.17
C GLY A 136 -12.85 17.96 -2.69
N SER A 137 -12.53 18.16 -1.42
CA SER A 137 -12.23 19.45 -0.78
C SER A 137 -10.76 19.60 -0.38
N GLY A 138 -9.92 18.62 -0.68
CA GLY A 138 -8.50 18.61 -0.29
C GLY A 138 -8.25 18.17 1.17
N VAL A 139 -9.27 17.63 1.84
CA VAL A 139 -9.17 17.12 3.21
C VAL A 139 -8.72 15.66 3.16
N ILE A 140 -7.79 15.27 4.03
CA ILE A 140 -7.31 13.89 4.11
C ILE A 140 -8.44 12.97 4.58
N TYR A 141 -8.73 11.88 3.83
CA TYR A 141 -9.61 10.84 4.33
C TYR A 141 -9.08 10.29 5.66
N PRO A 142 -9.84 10.30 6.75
CA PRO A 142 -9.40 9.72 8.00
C PRO A 142 -9.07 8.24 7.85
N PHE A 143 -7.88 7.83 8.26
CA PHE A 143 -7.36 6.48 8.09
C PHE A 143 -6.45 6.04 9.24
N PHE A 144 -6.24 4.74 9.32
CA PHE A 144 -5.20 4.09 10.10
C PHE A 144 -4.44 3.11 9.22
N SER A 145 -3.12 3.17 9.23
CA SER A 145 -2.25 2.25 8.51
C SER A 145 -1.26 1.59 9.45
N ARG A 146 -1.09 0.30 9.32
CA ARG A 146 -0.12 -0.50 10.04
C ARG A 146 0.31 -1.70 9.21
N ASP A 147 1.61 -2.01 9.22
CA ASP A 147 2.20 -3.18 8.56
C ASP A 147 1.84 -3.29 7.06
N GLY A 148 1.68 -2.15 6.38
CA GLY A 148 1.30 -2.07 4.96
C GLY A 148 -0.20 -2.20 4.69
N GLU A 149 -1.04 -2.35 5.72
CA GLU A 149 -2.49 -2.33 5.59
C GLU A 149 -3.06 -0.99 6.04
N THR A 150 -3.86 -0.38 5.18
CA THR A 150 -4.52 0.89 5.45
C THR A 150 -6.03 0.69 5.50
N MET A 151 -6.66 1.17 6.60
CA MET A 151 -8.10 1.14 6.81
C MET A 151 -8.64 2.57 6.92
N TYR A 152 -9.71 2.88 6.21
CA TYR A 152 -10.42 4.13 6.34
C TYR A 152 -11.35 4.13 7.55
N ALA A 153 -11.45 5.26 8.24
CA ALA A 153 -12.42 5.43 9.33
C ALA A 153 -13.87 5.40 8.82
N ALA A 154 -14.09 5.94 7.61
CA ALA A 154 -15.33 5.81 6.86
C ALA A 154 -15.04 5.23 5.48
N SER A 155 -15.91 4.37 4.98
CA SER A 155 -15.72 3.75 3.66
C SER A 155 -15.79 4.78 2.54
N VAL A 156 -14.93 4.61 1.52
CA VAL A 156 -14.92 5.43 0.31
C VAL A 156 -15.89 4.82 -0.70
N ALA A 157 -16.94 5.53 -1.04
CA ALA A 157 -17.93 5.06 -2.01
C ALA A 157 -17.30 5.04 -3.43
N ILE A 158 -17.37 3.88 -4.08
CA ILE A 158 -16.93 3.66 -5.46
C ILE A 158 -18.14 3.59 -6.39
N LEU A 159 -19.12 2.78 -6.02
CA LEU A 159 -20.42 2.74 -6.69
C LEU A 159 -21.48 3.15 -5.68
N ALA A 160 -22.23 4.18 -6.02
CA ALA A 160 -23.43 4.53 -5.29
C ALA A 160 -24.54 3.50 -5.58
N PHE A 161 -25.59 3.51 -4.79
CA PHE A 161 -26.75 2.65 -5.03
C PHE A 161 -27.28 2.80 -6.46
N SER A 162 -27.31 1.67 -7.18
CA SER A 162 -27.79 1.57 -8.56
C SER A 162 -28.96 0.58 -8.63
N SER A 163 -29.95 0.89 -9.43
CA SER A 163 -31.13 0.02 -9.67
C SER A 163 -31.02 -0.89 -10.90
N ALA A 164 -29.87 -0.86 -11.59
CA ALA A 164 -29.64 -1.69 -12.78
C ALA A 164 -28.30 -2.42 -12.67
N PRO A 165 -28.22 -3.46 -11.84
CA PRO A 165 -27.00 -4.22 -11.69
C PRO A 165 -26.66 -4.98 -12.98
N PRO A 166 -25.37 -5.04 -13.38
CA PRO A 166 -24.95 -5.79 -14.54
C PRO A 166 -25.08 -7.30 -14.29
N THR A 167 -25.58 -8.06 -15.26
CA THR A 167 -25.65 -9.53 -15.25
C THR A 167 -24.42 -10.17 -15.89
N VAL A 168 -23.55 -9.37 -16.49
CA VAL A 168 -22.27 -9.80 -17.06
C VAL A 168 -21.12 -9.11 -16.32
N ALA A 169 -19.99 -9.77 -16.25
CA ALA A 169 -18.81 -9.21 -15.56
C ALA A 169 -18.43 -7.84 -16.12
N THR A 170 -18.57 -6.82 -15.30
CA THR A 170 -18.36 -5.42 -15.65
C THR A 170 -17.20 -4.86 -14.84
N ASP A 171 -16.31 -4.15 -15.51
CA ASP A 171 -15.17 -3.51 -14.88
C ASP A 171 -15.58 -2.33 -13.99
N VAL A 172 -14.95 -2.24 -12.81
CA VAL A 172 -15.07 -1.09 -11.93
C VAL A 172 -13.70 -0.69 -11.40
N SER A 173 -13.38 0.60 -11.53
CA SER A 173 -12.15 1.17 -11.02
C SER A 173 -12.27 1.50 -9.53
N LEU A 174 -11.32 1.04 -8.73
CA LEU A 174 -11.19 1.35 -7.31
C LEU A 174 -10.23 2.52 -7.04
N ALA A 175 -9.73 3.21 -8.08
CA ALA A 175 -8.74 4.29 -7.95
C ALA A 175 -9.18 5.43 -7.02
N GLY A 176 -10.49 5.54 -6.77
CA GLY A 176 -11.05 6.45 -5.77
C GLY A 176 -10.71 6.11 -4.32
N GLY A 177 -10.36 4.87 -4.00
CA GLY A 177 -10.10 4.40 -2.65
C GLY A 177 -8.86 3.52 -2.51
N VAL A 178 -8.16 3.20 -3.61
CA VAL A 178 -7.01 2.30 -3.65
C VAL A 178 -5.88 2.93 -4.46
N PRO A 179 -4.66 3.05 -3.93
CA PRO A 179 -3.54 3.62 -4.70
C PRO A 179 -3.04 2.66 -5.79
N PRO A 180 -2.38 3.19 -6.84
CA PRO A 180 -2.02 2.43 -8.06
C PRO A 180 -1.19 1.17 -7.86
N TYR A 181 -0.41 1.08 -6.82
CA TYR A 181 0.52 -0.05 -6.55
C TYR A 181 -0.01 -1.01 -5.48
N SER A 182 -1.22 -0.79 -4.97
CA SER A 182 -1.84 -1.70 -4.01
C SER A 182 -2.13 -3.05 -4.64
N GLN A 183 -1.83 -4.10 -3.88
CA GLN A 183 -2.06 -5.48 -4.31
C GLN A 183 -3.47 -5.95 -4.01
N LYS A 184 -4.09 -5.41 -2.94
CA LYS A 184 -5.42 -5.82 -2.48
C LYS A 184 -6.24 -4.61 -2.05
N ALA A 185 -7.54 -4.71 -2.26
CA ALA A 185 -8.55 -3.82 -1.73
C ALA A 185 -9.41 -4.53 -0.69
N TYR A 186 -9.75 -3.85 0.39
CA TYR A 186 -10.74 -4.29 1.36
C TYR A 186 -12.08 -3.65 1.02
N LEU A 187 -13.03 -4.45 0.59
CA LEU A 187 -14.31 -4.00 0.08
C LEU A 187 -15.43 -4.20 1.08
N ASN A 188 -16.38 -3.29 1.07
CA ASN A 188 -17.69 -3.42 1.67
C ASN A 188 -18.73 -3.43 0.55
N LEU A 189 -19.39 -4.57 0.38
CA LEU A 189 -20.45 -4.79 -0.58
C LEU A 189 -21.78 -4.67 0.16
N ILE A 190 -22.66 -3.80 -0.31
CA ILE A 190 -23.95 -3.54 0.30
C ILE A 190 -25.03 -3.80 -0.75
N GLY A 191 -25.99 -4.65 -0.43
CA GLY A 191 -27.11 -4.97 -1.30
C GLY A 191 -28.45 -4.80 -0.61
N HIS A 192 -29.44 -4.28 -1.36
CA HIS A 192 -30.84 -4.22 -0.96
C HIS A 192 -31.68 -4.77 -2.11
N PRO A 193 -32.27 -5.96 -1.98
CA PRO A 193 -33.20 -6.48 -2.99
C PRO A 193 -34.53 -5.73 -2.91
N ASP A 194 -35.04 -5.28 -4.03
CA ASP A 194 -36.33 -4.58 -4.09
C ASP A 194 -37.51 -5.54 -4.29
N THR A 195 -37.27 -6.81 -4.61
CA THR A 195 -38.31 -7.74 -5.07
C THR A 195 -38.52 -8.99 -4.22
N GLY A 196 -37.74 -9.18 -3.15
CA GLY A 196 -37.81 -10.42 -2.34
C GLY A 196 -37.28 -11.67 -3.05
N VAL A 197 -36.54 -11.50 -4.13
CA VAL A 197 -35.82 -12.59 -4.82
C VAL A 197 -34.40 -12.62 -4.32
N ALA A 198 -33.89 -13.79 -3.99
CA ALA A 198 -32.48 -13.97 -3.64
C ALA A 198 -31.58 -13.55 -4.81
N GLU A 199 -30.70 -12.60 -4.58
CA GLU A 199 -29.75 -12.12 -5.57
C GLU A 199 -28.33 -12.19 -5.00
N GLY A 200 -27.38 -12.66 -5.81
CA GLY A 200 -25.98 -12.76 -5.46
C GLY A 200 -25.16 -11.72 -6.21
N MET A 201 -24.40 -10.89 -5.49
CA MET A 201 -23.36 -10.07 -6.08
C MET A 201 -22.03 -10.81 -6.07
N ASN A 202 -21.45 -10.94 -7.24
CA ASN A 202 -20.13 -11.55 -7.42
C ASN A 202 -19.10 -10.45 -7.70
N VAL A 203 -17.96 -10.57 -7.04
CA VAL A 203 -16.82 -9.67 -7.26
C VAL A 203 -15.59 -10.53 -7.54
N LYS A 204 -14.84 -10.20 -8.58
CA LYS A 204 -13.64 -10.95 -8.96
C LYS A 204 -12.50 -10.04 -9.39
N THR A 205 -11.29 -10.53 -9.27
CA THR A 205 -10.11 -9.88 -9.85
C THR A 205 -10.24 -9.83 -11.36
N LYS A 206 -9.96 -8.68 -11.97
CA LYS A 206 -9.97 -8.54 -13.43
C LYS A 206 -8.95 -9.47 -14.09
N GLY A 207 -9.36 -10.10 -15.21
CA GLY A 207 -8.50 -10.99 -16.00
C GLY A 207 -8.34 -12.40 -15.45
N VAL A 208 -8.93 -12.73 -14.30
CA VAL A 208 -8.96 -14.11 -13.81
C VAL A 208 -10.11 -14.86 -14.49
N THR A 209 -9.76 -15.68 -15.48
CA THR A 209 -10.70 -16.50 -16.27
C THR A 209 -10.52 -18.00 -16.01
N ALA A 210 -10.01 -18.40 -14.85
CA ALA A 210 -9.76 -19.80 -14.57
C ALA A 210 -11.07 -20.60 -14.53
N ALA A 211 -11.26 -21.47 -15.52
CA ALA A 211 -12.25 -22.52 -15.47
C ALA A 211 -11.92 -23.43 -14.26
N GLY A 212 -12.81 -23.47 -13.28
CA GLY A 212 -12.72 -24.38 -12.14
C GLY A 212 -12.06 -23.83 -10.86
N ILE A 213 -11.46 -22.66 -10.88
CA ILE A 213 -11.15 -21.91 -9.65
C ILE A 213 -12.11 -20.74 -9.64
N SER A 214 -13.12 -20.76 -8.81
CA SER A 214 -13.86 -19.55 -8.49
C SER A 214 -12.84 -18.54 -7.98
N PRO A 215 -12.50 -17.47 -8.71
CA PRO A 215 -11.85 -16.33 -8.07
C PRO A 215 -12.76 -16.01 -6.89
N VAL A 216 -12.24 -15.60 -5.76
CA VAL A 216 -13.01 -15.41 -4.54
C VAL A 216 -14.29 -14.64 -4.88
N ALA A 217 -15.30 -15.39 -5.36
CA ALA A 217 -16.63 -14.90 -5.60
C ALA A 217 -17.24 -14.78 -4.23
N LEU A 218 -17.25 -13.58 -3.70
CA LEU A 218 -18.08 -13.32 -2.56
C LEU A 218 -19.47 -13.11 -3.10
N SER A 219 -20.25 -14.14 -2.93
CA SER A 219 -21.70 -14.02 -3.07
C SER A 219 -22.26 -13.66 -1.72
N PHE A 220 -23.03 -12.62 -1.63
CA PHE A 220 -24.00 -12.47 -0.56
C PHE A 220 -25.39 -12.60 -1.16
N THR A 221 -26.25 -13.29 -0.45
CA THR A 221 -27.64 -13.50 -0.86
C THR A 221 -28.50 -12.70 0.09
N VAL A 222 -29.32 -11.84 -0.44
CA VAL A 222 -30.31 -11.09 0.33
C VAL A 222 -31.67 -11.66 -0.03
N ASN A 223 -32.37 -12.21 0.95
CA ASN A 223 -33.59 -13.00 0.73
C ASN A 223 -34.88 -12.22 0.90
N ASP A 224 -34.81 -10.99 1.40
CA ASP A 224 -36.00 -10.14 1.64
C ASP A 224 -35.70 -8.70 1.24
N LYS A 225 -36.70 -8.05 0.65
CA LYS A 225 -36.64 -6.63 0.26
C LYS A 225 -36.36 -5.65 1.40
N ASN A 226 -36.51 -6.12 2.65
CA ASN A 226 -36.23 -5.33 3.85
C ASN A 226 -34.85 -5.66 4.44
N ASP A 227 -34.15 -6.67 3.93
CA ASP A 227 -32.83 -7.04 4.41
C ASP A 227 -31.75 -6.26 3.66
N SER A 228 -30.83 -5.64 4.38
CA SER A 228 -29.59 -5.12 3.83
C SER A 228 -28.47 -6.08 4.18
N GLY A 229 -27.92 -6.73 3.16
CA GLY A 229 -26.71 -7.53 3.31
C GLY A 229 -25.46 -6.64 3.17
N ALA A 230 -24.50 -6.82 4.08
CA ALA A 230 -23.18 -6.23 3.92
C ALA A 230 -22.12 -7.33 4.05
N ASN A 231 -21.20 -7.40 3.10
CA ASN A 231 -20.10 -8.34 3.15
C ASN A 231 -18.76 -7.60 3.03
N LEU A 232 -17.83 -7.96 3.91
CA LEU A 232 -16.48 -7.38 3.98
C LEU A 232 -15.48 -8.38 3.47
N THR A 233 -14.65 -7.97 2.51
CA THR A 233 -13.66 -8.87 1.93
C THR A 233 -12.44 -8.20 1.36
N TRP A 234 -11.32 -8.95 1.35
CA TRP A 234 -10.12 -8.63 0.60
C TRP A 234 -10.19 -9.22 -0.81
N ILE A 235 -9.91 -8.39 -1.81
CA ILE A 235 -9.79 -8.81 -3.20
C ILE A 235 -8.47 -8.33 -3.79
N GLN A 236 -7.86 -9.15 -4.63
CA GLN A 236 -6.71 -8.71 -5.41
C GLN A 236 -7.15 -7.74 -6.51
N THR A 237 -6.38 -6.69 -6.70
CA THR A 237 -6.57 -5.71 -7.77
C THR A 237 -5.55 -5.95 -8.87
N ASP A 238 -5.87 -5.52 -10.09
CA ASP A 238 -4.88 -5.42 -11.16
C ASP A 238 -4.02 -4.15 -10.99
N THR A 239 -3.05 -3.96 -11.86
CA THR A 239 -2.17 -2.78 -11.88
C THR A 239 -2.91 -1.46 -12.16
N SER A 240 -4.17 -1.53 -12.60
CA SER A 240 -5.06 -0.39 -12.85
C SER A 240 -6.08 -0.18 -11.75
N GLN A 241 -5.95 -0.85 -10.60
CA GLN A 241 -6.90 -0.89 -9.48
C GLN A 241 -8.32 -1.28 -9.93
N THR A 242 -8.42 -2.18 -10.90
CA THR A 242 -9.69 -2.59 -11.48
C THR A 242 -10.08 -3.98 -10.99
N ILE A 243 -11.34 -4.14 -10.64
CA ILE A 243 -11.99 -5.41 -10.38
C ILE A 243 -13.18 -5.58 -11.32
N GLN A 244 -13.78 -6.77 -11.34
CA GLN A 244 -15.03 -7.03 -12.04
C GLN A 244 -16.12 -7.41 -11.06
N TYR A 245 -17.35 -7.01 -11.36
CA TYR A 245 -18.51 -7.41 -10.60
C TYR A 245 -19.68 -7.76 -11.53
N TYR A 246 -20.60 -8.59 -11.06
CA TYR A 246 -21.83 -8.96 -11.74
C TYR A 246 -22.83 -9.55 -10.75
N PHE A 247 -24.08 -9.71 -11.18
CA PHE A 247 -25.16 -10.35 -10.43
C PHE A 247 -25.59 -11.64 -11.10
N ASP A 248 -25.86 -12.69 -10.31
CA ASP A 248 -26.21 -14.02 -10.82
C ASP A 248 -27.63 -14.08 -11.37
N VAL A 249 -28.53 -13.20 -10.93
CA VAL A 249 -29.94 -13.20 -11.35
C VAL A 249 -30.34 -11.76 -11.68
N GLY A 250 -30.58 -11.51 -12.95
CA GLY A 250 -31.19 -10.26 -13.41
C GLY A 250 -32.71 -10.36 -13.32
N GLY A 251 -33.34 -9.85 -12.29
CA GLY A 251 -34.76 -10.00 -12.15
C GLY A 251 -35.51 -8.95 -11.36
N GLY A 252 -34.82 -8.10 -10.67
CA GLY A 252 -35.45 -7.09 -9.84
C GLY A 252 -34.69 -5.78 -9.80
N ALA A 253 -35.34 -4.73 -9.36
CA ALA A 253 -34.72 -3.45 -9.10
C ALA A 253 -33.91 -3.51 -7.80
N SER A 254 -32.88 -4.36 -7.76
CA SER A 254 -31.98 -4.42 -6.60
C SER A 254 -31.06 -3.22 -6.57
N ARG A 255 -30.88 -2.68 -5.41
CA ARG A 255 -29.92 -1.59 -5.18
C ARG A 255 -28.67 -2.16 -4.57
N PHE A 256 -27.54 -1.77 -5.10
CA PHE A 256 -26.24 -2.16 -4.54
C PHE A 256 -25.29 -0.99 -4.49
N ALA A 257 -24.35 -1.08 -3.55
CA ALA A 257 -23.24 -0.15 -3.45
C ALA A 257 -21.94 -0.92 -3.21
N LEU A 258 -20.86 -0.38 -3.73
CA LEU A 258 -19.50 -0.89 -3.49
C LEU A 258 -18.66 0.21 -2.89
N HIS A 259 -18.12 -0.06 -1.72
CA HIS A 259 -17.24 0.85 -1.01
C HIS A 259 -15.89 0.22 -0.75
N VAL A 260 -14.84 1.02 -0.76
CA VAL A 260 -13.51 0.63 -0.27
C VAL A 260 -13.41 0.98 1.22
N ARG A 261 -13.05 0.01 2.03
CA ARG A 261 -12.77 0.17 3.48
C ARG A 261 -11.29 0.29 3.76
N GLY A 262 -10.43 -0.15 2.83
CA GLY A 262 -8.99 -0.12 2.97
C GLY A 262 -8.28 -0.78 1.81
N TYR A 263 -6.96 -0.87 1.93
CA TYR A 263 -6.09 -1.48 0.92
C TYR A 263 -4.80 -2.00 1.58
N SER A 264 -4.07 -2.85 0.85
CA SER A 264 -2.75 -3.36 1.25
C SER A 264 -1.69 -2.89 0.25
N GLU A 265 -0.56 -2.39 0.77
CA GLU A 265 0.63 -1.92 0.04
C GLU A 265 1.76 -2.95 0.06
#